data_786f27e9c0b67e0acc27947a320744ce
#
_entry.id   786f27e9c0b67e0acc27947a320744ce
#
_cell.length_a   1.000
_cell.length_b   1.000
_cell.length_c   1.000
_cell.angle_alpha   90.00
_cell.angle_beta   90.00
_cell.angle_gamma   90.00
#
_symmetry.space_group_name_H-M   'P 1'
#
loop_
_entity.id
_entity.type
_entity.pdbx_description
1 polymer ?
#
loop_
_entity_poly.entity_id
_entity_poly.type
_entity_poly.pdbx_seq_one_letter_code
_entity_poly.pdbx_strand_id
1 'polypeptide(L)'
;MMEYEKRAVCPVCPHHCSLKEGQYGRCGARKNEKGKIICANYGRITALALDPVEKKPLRHFFPGSMILSAGSYGCNLSCPFCQNYQISMTGQEQKETAGHIRAEGAAGVPDFREMSPEELTEMAETFRGRGNIGVAFTYNEPLVGYEFVRDTAGLVRQRGMKSVLVTNGTAELPVLEEILPYIDAMNIDLKGFTRDYYRKLGGDLDTVKAFIKRAAQVCHVELTTLIVPGENDSVEEMEQQAGWISAVDPDIVLHVTRFFPRYRMTDRKATDVELIYRLRDVAGKYLKHVYTGNC
;
A
#
# COMPACT_ATOMS: atom_id res chain seq x y z
N MET A 1 -17.73 31.31 26.69
CA MET A 1 -18.11 30.83 25.37
C MET A 1 -17.32 29.55 25.12
N MET A 2 -17.97 28.38 24.97
CA MET A 2 -17.26 27.17 24.54
C MET A 2 -16.88 27.39 23.08
N GLU A 3 -15.56 27.53 22.79
CA GLU A 3 -15.07 27.42 21.42
C GLU A 3 -15.45 26.04 20.90
N TYR A 4 -16.33 26.00 19.92
CA TYR A 4 -16.60 24.77 19.15
C TYR A 4 -15.28 24.39 18.48
N GLU A 5 -14.59 23.38 19.02
CA GLU A 5 -13.39 22.82 18.43
C GLU A 5 -13.69 22.41 16.96
N LYS A 6 -13.14 23.15 16.03
CA LYS A 6 -13.38 22.95 14.60
C LYS A 6 -12.73 21.64 14.17
N ARG A 7 -13.57 20.63 13.95
CA ARG A 7 -13.11 19.34 13.42
C ARG A 7 -12.99 19.37 11.91
N ALA A 8 -12.01 18.67 11.36
CA ALA A 8 -11.89 18.40 9.93
C ALA A 8 -12.03 16.89 9.66
N VAL A 9 -12.73 16.54 8.59
CA VAL A 9 -12.91 15.15 8.16
C VAL A 9 -11.91 14.83 7.05
N CYS A 10 -11.14 13.75 7.22
CA CYS A 10 -10.16 13.31 6.23
C CYS A 10 -10.86 12.58 5.07
N PRO A 11 -10.65 12.99 3.80
CA PRO A 11 -11.34 12.38 2.65
C PRO A 11 -10.55 11.25 1.98
N VAL A 12 -9.40 10.83 2.53
CA VAL A 12 -8.41 10.01 1.78
C VAL A 12 -8.79 8.53 1.72
N CYS A 13 -9.41 8.00 2.77
CA CYS A 13 -9.76 6.59 2.85
C CYS A 13 -11.08 6.37 3.60
N PRO A 14 -11.68 5.16 3.56
CA PRO A 14 -13.00 4.87 4.16
C PRO A 14 -13.11 5.12 5.66
N HIS A 15 -12.01 5.35 6.36
CA HIS A 15 -12.06 5.70 7.79
C HIS A 15 -12.66 7.09 8.05
N HIS A 16 -12.61 8.01 7.10
CA HIS A 16 -13.14 9.37 7.22
C HIS A 16 -12.90 9.98 8.59
N CYS A 17 -11.63 9.91 9.07
CA CYS A 17 -11.26 10.32 10.44
C CYS A 17 -11.70 11.76 10.69
N SER A 18 -12.56 11.97 11.71
CA SER A 18 -12.94 13.29 12.19
C SER A 18 -11.91 13.75 13.22
N LEU A 19 -11.07 14.72 12.85
CA LEU A 19 -9.88 15.12 13.60
C LEU A 19 -10.06 16.50 14.22
N LYS A 20 -9.71 16.64 15.50
CA LYS A 20 -9.54 17.92 16.18
C LYS A 20 -8.26 18.60 15.72
N GLU A 21 -8.10 19.88 16.04
CA GLU A 21 -6.85 20.62 15.80
C GLU A 21 -5.65 19.85 16.38
N GLY A 22 -4.57 19.71 15.58
CA GLY A 22 -3.36 18.99 15.93
C GLY A 22 -3.48 17.46 15.94
N GLN A 23 -4.69 16.88 15.82
CA GLN A 23 -4.91 15.44 15.89
C GLN A 23 -4.51 14.73 14.58
N TYR A 24 -3.83 13.58 14.73
CA TYR A 24 -3.52 12.68 13.63
C TYR A 24 -4.65 11.67 13.38
N GLY A 25 -4.84 11.33 12.11
CA GLY A 25 -5.71 10.24 11.68
C GLY A 25 -5.15 8.86 12.08
N ARG A 26 -5.97 7.81 11.87
CA ARG A 26 -5.60 6.42 12.15
C ARG A 26 -4.27 6.01 11.48
N CYS A 27 -4.01 6.50 10.29
CA CYS A 27 -2.82 6.18 9.51
C CYS A 27 -1.51 6.78 10.06
N GLY A 28 -1.57 7.73 11.00
CA GLY A 28 -0.40 8.44 11.52
C GLY A 28 0.23 9.46 10.56
N ALA A 29 -0.32 9.62 9.35
CA ALA A 29 0.24 10.48 8.29
C ALA A 29 -0.66 11.66 7.90
N ARG A 30 -1.91 11.67 8.31
CA ARG A 30 -2.86 12.78 8.09
C ARG A 30 -3.12 13.50 9.39
N LYS A 31 -3.08 14.83 9.37
CA LYS A 31 -3.24 15.70 10.56
C LYS A 31 -4.24 16.81 10.25
N ASN A 32 -5.04 17.21 11.24
CA ASN A 32 -5.78 18.46 11.15
C ASN A 32 -4.88 19.61 11.60
N GLU A 33 -4.69 20.60 10.75
CA GLU A 33 -3.99 21.84 11.06
C GLU A 33 -4.81 23.03 10.58
N LYS A 34 -5.21 23.87 11.50
CA LYS A 34 -6.06 25.07 11.26
C LYS A 34 -7.36 24.73 10.51
N GLY A 35 -7.97 23.60 10.85
CA GLY A 35 -9.22 23.13 10.23
C GLY A 35 -9.06 22.51 8.84
N LYS A 36 -7.83 22.23 8.40
CA LYS A 36 -7.52 21.53 7.14
C LYS A 36 -6.80 20.22 7.40
N ILE A 37 -7.10 19.21 6.60
CA ILE A 37 -6.35 17.95 6.63
C ILE A 37 -5.09 18.11 5.78
N ILE A 38 -3.93 17.96 6.43
CA ILE A 38 -2.62 18.05 5.79
C ILE A 38 -1.93 16.67 5.72
N CYS A 39 -1.02 16.54 4.76
CA CYS A 39 -0.11 15.41 4.61
C CYS A 39 1.13 15.62 5.50
N ALA A 40 1.13 15.02 6.69
CA ALA A 40 2.22 15.21 7.65
C ALA A 40 3.49 14.42 7.32
N ASN A 41 3.41 13.45 6.42
CA ASN A 41 4.55 12.66 5.94
C ASN A 41 5.05 13.09 4.55
N TYR A 42 4.61 14.23 4.03
CA TYR A 42 5.06 14.76 2.74
C TYR A 42 6.58 14.94 2.71
N GLY A 43 7.25 14.30 1.75
CA GLY A 43 8.71 14.38 1.60
C GLY A 43 9.54 13.68 2.69
N ARG A 44 8.90 12.98 3.64
CA ARG A 44 9.60 12.29 4.73
C ARG A 44 9.85 10.84 4.36
N ILE A 45 11.07 10.55 3.90
CA ILE A 45 11.47 9.26 3.37
C ILE A 45 12.16 8.45 4.47
N THR A 46 11.60 7.28 4.80
CA THR A 46 12.13 6.35 5.83
C THR A 46 12.94 5.20 5.23
N ALA A 47 12.76 4.92 3.94
CA ALA A 47 13.44 3.84 3.25
C ALA A 47 13.71 4.20 1.79
N LEU A 48 14.93 3.92 1.32
CA LEU A 48 15.34 4.05 -0.08
C LEU A 48 16.18 2.83 -0.47
N ALA A 49 15.85 2.21 -1.60
CA ALA A 49 16.64 1.12 -2.16
C ALA A 49 16.50 1.06 -3.68
N LEU A 50 17.57 0.73 -4.38
CA LEU A 50 17.50 0.34 -5.79
C LEU A 50 17.27 -1.16 -5.86
N ASP A 51 16.04 -1.56 -6.20
CA ASP A 51 15.58 -2.94 -6.20
C ASP A 51 15.25 -3.45 -7.60
N PRO A 52 15.35 -4.76 -7.87
CA PRO A 52 14.69 -5.36 -9.02
C PRO A 52 13.17 -5.08 -8.99
N VAL A 53 12.59 -4.83 -10.16
CA VAL A 53 11.15 -4.54 -10.29
C VAL A 53 10.28 -5.69 -9.78
N GLU A 54 10.77 -6.93 -9.87
CA GLU A 54 10.10 -8.13 -9.36
C GLU A 54 9.93 -8.14 -7.84
N LYS A 55 10.73 -7.36 -7.09
CA LYS A 55 10.52 -7.14 -5.64
C LYS A 55 9.31 -6.22 -5.35
N LYS A 56 8.73 -5.61 -6.37
CA LYS A 56 7.48 -4.84 -6.27
C LYS A 56 6.27 -5.68 -6.68
N PRO A 57 6.36 -7.00 -6.57
CA PRO A 57 5.67 -8.09 -7.27
C PRO A 57 5.07 -7.66 -8.62
N LEU A 58 5.95 -7.20 -9.53
CA LEU A 58 5.62 -6.87 -10.90
C LEU A 58 6.41 -7.79 -11.82
N ARG A 59 5.75 -8.80 -12.37
CA ARG A 59 6.34 -9.85 -13.19
C ARG A 59 6.28 -9.54 -14.67
N HIS A 60 5.26 -8.80 -15.08
CA HIS A 60 4.99 -8.46 -16.48
C HIS A 60 5.28 -6.99 -16.81
N PHE A 61 5.82 -6.23 -15.86
CA PHE A 61 6.18 -4.83 -16.07
C PHE A 61 7.69 -4.66 -16.07
N PHE A 62 8.29 -4.47 -17.26
CA PHE A 62 9.73 -4.30 -17.47
C PHE A 62 10.61 -5.33 -16.74
N PRO A 63 10.41 -6.65 -16.95
CA PRO A 63 11.12 -7.69 -16.20
C PRO A 63 12.64 -7.56 -16.37
N GLY A 64 13.39 -7.79 -15.28
CA GLY A 64 14.85 -7.67 -15.23
C GLY A 64 15.35 -6.24 -15.04
N SER A 65 14.50 -5.24 -14.98
CA SER A 65 14.91 -3.86 -14.72
C SER A 65 15.05 -3.58 -13.21
N MET A 66 15.72 -2.47 -12.90
CA MET A 66 15.82 -1.94 -11.55
C MET A 66 14.84 -0.77 -11.38
N ILE A 67 14.41 -0.52 -10.12
CA ILE A 67 13.57 0.62 -9.79
C ILE A 67 13.97 1.22 -8.43
N LEU A 68 14.09 2.54 -8.34
CA LEU A 68 14.34 3.22 -7.09
C LEU A 68 13.09 3.17 -6.22
N SER A 69 13.16 2.41 -5.14
CA SER A 69 12.06 2.21 -4.19
C SER A 69 12.13 3.23 -3.08
N ALA A 70 11.08 4.00 -2.88
CA ALA A 70 10.95 5.00 -1.83
C ALA A 70 9.77 4.67 -0.92
N GLY A 71 10.00 4.71 0.38
CA GLY A 71 8.98 4.54 1.42
C GLY A 71 8.96 5.70 2.39
N SER A 72 7.79 6.00 2.90
CA SER A 72 7.57 6.96 3.96
C SER A 72 7.08 6.22 5.22
N TYR A 73 6.23 6.82 6.02
CA TYR A 73 5.62 6.18 7.17
C TYR A 73 4.09 6.28 7.15
N GLY A 74 3.48 5.44 7.97
CA GLY A 74 2.03 5.40 8.15
C GLY A 74 1.31 4.45 7.19
N CYS A 75 0.18 3.92 7.68
CA CYS A 75 -0.72 3.03 6.93
C CYS A 75 -2.13 3.11 7.50
N ASN A 76 -3.13 3.05 6.65
CA ASN A 76 -4.54 3.05 7.04
C ASN A 76 -5.07 1.66 7.42
N LEU A 77 -4.31 0.58 7.19
CA LEU A 77 -4.58 -0.75 7.71
C LEU A 77 -3.79 -1.04 9.00
N SER A 78 -4.21 -2.08 9.74
CA SER A 78 -3.58 -2.56 10.97
C SER A 78 -3.28 -4.07 10.91
N CYS A 79 -2.65 -4.51 9.82
CA CYS A 79 -2.33 -5.91 9.59
C CYS A 79 -1.41 -6.47 10.68
N PRO A 80 -1.79 -7.50 11.45
CA PRO A 80 -0.99 -8.02 12.55
C PRO A 80 0.29 -8.74 12.08
N PHE A 81 0.41 -9.01 10.80
CA PHE A 81 1.55 -9.66 10.14
C PHE A 81 2.42 -8.70 9.31
N CYS A 82 2.28 -7.37 9.49
CA CYS A 82 2.98 -6.39 8.66
C CYS A 82 4.49 -6.57 8.73
N GLN A 83 5.14 -6.76 7.57
CA GLN A 83 6.60 -6.88 7.50
C GLN A 83 7.30 -5.56 7.82
N ASN A 84 6.68 -4.46 7.43
CA ASN A 84 7.20 -3.11 7.59
C ASN A 84 6.51 -2.36 8.74
N TYR A 85 6.09 -3.08 9.80
CA TYR A 85 5.33 -2.50 10.92
C TYR A 85 6.03 -1.31 11.57
N GLN A 86 7.36 -1.30 11.61
CA GLN A 86 8.14 -0.23 12.21
C GLN A 86 7.89 1.15 11.56
N ILE A 87 7.60 1.19 10.27
CA ILE A 87 7.28 2.42 9.55
C ILE A 87 5.76 2.55 9.26
N SER A 88 5.06 1.43 9.09
CA SER A 88 3.64 1.42 8.72
C SER A 88 2.71 1.66 9.90
N MET A 89 3.05 1.18 11.12
CA MET A 89 2.17 1.24 12.30
C MET A 89 2.42 2.47 13.18
N THR A 90 3.10 3.47 12.65
CA THR A 90 3.35 4.75 13.30
C THR A 90 2.07 5.37 13.83
N GLY A 91 2.04 5.71 15.13
CA GLY A 91 0.88 6.28 15.80
C GLY A 91 -0.25 5.30 16.16
N GLN A 92 -0.21 4.05 15.71
CA GLN A 92 -1.20 3.03 16.10
C GLN A 92 -0.82 2.36 17.43
N GLU A 93 0.45 2.06 17.67
CA GLU A 93 0.95 1.43 18.91
C GLU A 93 0.79 2.33 20.15
N GLN A 94 0.78 3.65 19.95
CA GLN A 94 0.60 4.61 21.04
C GLN A 94 -0.83 4.68 21.59
N LYS A 95 -1.84 4.22 20.83
CA LYS A 95 -3.23 4.19 21.26
C LYS A 95 -3.53 3.08 22.25
N GLU A 96 -2.74 2.01 22.25
CA GLU A 96 -2.96 0.86 23.13
C GLU A 96 -2.28 1.03 24.51
N THR A 97 -1.22 1.85 24.60
CA THR A 97 -0.44 2.06 25.84
C THR A 97 -0.80 3.32 26.62
N ALA A 98 -1.55 4.24 26.03
CA ALA A 98 -1.95 5.46 26.74
C ALA A 98 -3.38 5.84 26.34
N GLY A 99 -4.29 5.78 27.28
CA GLY A 99 -5.63 6.36 27.18
C GLY A 99 -5.63 7.90 27.06
N HIS A 100 -4.53 8.49 26.57
CA HIS A 100 -4.37 9.94 26.42
C HIS A 100 -3.77 10.28 25.06
N ILE A 101 -4.51 11.04 24.31
CA ILE A 101 -4.10 11.71 23.08
C ILE A 101 -2.92 12.63 23.40
N ARG A 102 -1.73 12.35 22.90
CA ARG A 102 -0.60 13.27 23.00
C ARG A 102 -0.71 14.33 21.90
N ALA A 103 -0.83 15.58 22.35
CA ALA A 103 -0.52 16.75 21.55
C ALA A 103 1.02 16.95 21.57
N GLU A 104 1.54 17.37 20.41
CA GLU A 104 2.91 17.87 20.17
C GLU A 104 4.09 16.91 20.32
N GLY A 105 4.81 16.77 19.20
CA GLY A 105 6.03 15.98 19.05
C GLY A 105 5.72 14.53 18.71
N ALA A 106 6.00 14.11 17.48
CA ALA A 106 5.70 12.78 16.97
C ALA A 106 6.59 11.72 17.63
N ALA A 107 6.33 11.42 18.91
CA ALA A 107 6.90 10.24 19.57
C ALA A 107 6.39 9.00 18.83
N GLY A 108 7.28 8.27 18.15
CA GLY A 108 6.97 7.09 17.36
C GLY A 108 6.96 7.30 15.85
N VAL A 109 7.32 8.47 15.33
CA VAL A 109 7.69 8.64 13.92
C VAL A 109 9.09 8.02 13.73
N PRO A 110 9.29 7.09 12.79
CA PRO A 110 10.60 6.53 12.51
C PRO A 110 11.56 7.61 11.99
N ASP A 111 12.85 7.37 12.09
CA ASP A 111 13.85 8.25 11.49
C ASP A 111 13.58 8.39 9.99
N PHE A 112 13.63 9.61 9.49
CA PHE A 112 13.40 9.92 8.09
C PHE A 112 14.40 10.96 7.58
N ARG A 113 14.60 10.95 6.28
CA ARG A 113 15.25 12.03 5.54
C ARG A 113 14.18 12.87 4.86
N GLU A 114 14.25 14.19 4.97
CA GLU A 114 13.44 15.08 4.15
C GLU A 114 13.99 15.11 2.72
N MET A 115 13.11 14.92 1.75
CA MET A 115 13.41 14.96 0.33
C MET A 115 12.26 15.63 -0.42
N SER A 116 12.58 16.55 -1.30
CA SER A 116 11.58 17.09 -2.23
C SER A 116 11.28 16.11 -3.36
N PRO A 117 10.16 16.28 -4.09
CA PRO A 117 9.88 15.53 -5.31
C PRO A 117 11.00 15.61 -6.35
N GLU A 118 11.64 16.79 -6.49
CA GLU A 118 12.77 17.03 -7.38
C GLU A 118 13.98 16.19 -6.99
N GLU A 119 14.38 16.24 -5.71
CA GLU A 119 15.53 15.47 -5.19
C GLU A 119 15.36 13.97 -5.39
N LEU A 120 14.15 13.44 -5.13
CA LEU A 120 13.89 12.01 -5.35
C LEU A 120 13.94 11.64 -6.85
N THR A 121 13.41 12.52 -7.70
CA THR A 121 13.43 12.33 -9.15
C THR A 121 14.87 12.42 -9.72
N GLU A 122 15.67 13.37 -9.26
CA GLU A 122 17.09 13.51 -9.63
C GLU A 122 17.90 12.28 -9.19
N MET A 123 17.67 11.82 -7.96
CA MET A 123 18.29 10.60 -7.48
C MET A 123 17.94 9.39 -8.36
N ALA A 124 16.66 9.22 -8.75
CA ALA A 124 16.26 8.15 -9.65
C ALA A 124 16.98 8.25 -11.00
N GLU A 125 17.17 9.44 -11.52
CA GLU A 125 17.88 9.67 -12.78
C GLU A 125 19.37 9.27 -12.72
N THR A 126 20.05 9.52 -11.59
CA THR A 126 21.45 9.09 -11.41
C THR A 126 21.65 7.58 -11.52
N PHE A 127 20.60 6.79 -11.25
CA PHE A 127 20.65 5.34 -11.33
C PHE A 127 20.26 4.76 -12.70
N ARG A 128 19.96 5.56 -13.73
CA ARG A 128 19.64 5.06 -15.08
C ARG A 128 20.74 4.15 -15.65
N GLY A 129 22.01 4.52 -15.45
CA GLY A 129 23.16 3.69 -15.85
C GLY A 129 23.26 2.33 -15.14
N ARG A 130 22.49 2.13 -14.06
CA ARG A 130 22.37 0.86 -13.32
C ARG A 130 21.06 0.12 -13.63
N GLY A 131 20.38 0.47 -14.73
CA GLY A 131 19.13 -0.15 -15.17
C GLY A 131 17.87 0.37 -14.46
N ASN A 132 17.96 1.50 -13.73
CA ASN A 132 16.79 2.11 -13.11
C ASN A 132 15.81 2.65 -14.14
N ILE A 133 14.56 2.21 -14.07
CA ILE A 133 13.49 2.68 -14.95
C ILE A 133 12.67 3.83 -14.34
N GLY A 134 12.80 4.10 -13.02
CA GLY A 134 12.01 5.14 -12.39
C GLY A 134 11.89 5.03 -10.87
N VAL A 135 10.73 5.39 -10.33
CA VAL A 135 10.45 5.40 -8.89
C VAL A 135 9.29 4.47 -8.55
N ALA A 136 9.47 3.63 -7.51
CA ALA A 136 8.40 2.85 -6.90
C ALA A 136 8.08 3.42 -5.50
N PHE A 137 6.85 3.82 -5.28
CA PHE A 137 6.32 4.20 -3.97
C PHE A 137 5.82 2.95 -3.26
N THR A 138 6.44 2.60 -2.10
CA THR A 138 6.26 1.27 -1.49
C THR A 138 6.62 1.26 0.01
N TYR A 139 6.69 0.09 0.62
CA TYR A 139 7.06 -0.25 2.00
C TYR A 139 6.01 0.09 3.05
N ASN A 140 5.48 1.31 3.12
CA ASN A 140 4.28 1.69 3.87
C ASN A 140 3.04 1.74 2.95
N GLU A 141 1.96 2.42 3.35
CA GLU A 141 0.88 2.75 2.41
C GLU A 141 1.12 4.12 1.77
N PRO A 142 1.52 4.18 0.49
CA PRO A 142 1.86 5.45 -0.14
C PRO A 142 0.67 6.41 -0.28
N LEU A 143 -0.56 5.89 -0.39
CA LEU A 143 -1.74 6.72 -0.62
C LEU A 143 -2.17 7.54 0.60
N VAL A 144 -1.66 7.25 1.80
CA VAL A 144 -1.86 8.15 2.93
C VAL A 144 -1.06 9.45 2.78
N GLY A 145 -0.08 9.48 1.86
CA GLY A 145 0.71 10.64 1.46
C GLY A 145 0.63 10.90 -0.05
N TYR A 146 -0.54 10.69 -0.66
CA TYR A 146 -0.73 10.68 -2.11
C TYR A 146 -0.27 11.96 -2.82
N GLU A 147 -0.27 13.11 -2.15
CA GLU A 147 0.20 14.37 -2.74
C GLU A 147 1.69 14.29 -3.11
N PHE A 148 2.52 13.71 -2.24
CA PHE A 148 3.94 13.49 -2.55
C PHE A 148 4.12 12.48 -3.69
N VAL A 149 3.30 11.43 -3.72
CA VAL A 149 3.28 10.45 -4.82
C VAL A 149 2.94 11.15 -6.14
N ARG A 150 1.86 11.93 -6.18
CA ARG A 150 1.41 12.66 -7.36
C ARG A 150 2.48 13.62 -7.88
N ASP A 151 3.01 14.46 -7.00
CA ASP A 151 3.95 15.53 -7.37
C ASP A 151 5.27 14.92 -7.88
N THR A 152 5.79 13.88 -7.20
CA THR A 152 6.99 13.16 -7.65
C THR A 152 6.76 12.42 -8.95
N ALA A 153 5.65 11.66 -9.08
CA ALA A 153 5.34 10.89 -10.29
C ALA A 153 5.16 11.81 -11.51
N GLY A 154 4.62 13.01 -11.31
CA GLY A 154 4.57 14.05 -12.35
C GLY A 154 5.94 14.41 -12.91
N LEU A 155 6.93 14.63 -12.03
CA LEU A 155 8.32 14.95 -12.42
C LEU A 155 9.02 13.74 -13.04
N VAL A 156 8.84 12.53 -12.48
CA VAL A 156 9.35 11.27 -13.02
C VAL A 156 8.90 11.07 -14.48
N ARG A 157 7.61 11.31 -14.75
CA ARG A 157 7.03 11.24 -16.10
C ARG A 157 7.62 12.30 -17.04
N GLN A 158 7.80 13.54 -16.59
CA GLN A 158 8.43 14.60 -17.39
C GLN A 158 9.85 14.25 -17.84
N ARG A 159 10.56 13.45 -17.04
CA ARG A 159 11.89 12.93 -17.37
C ARG A 159 11.86 11.60 -18.17
N GLY A 160 10.70 11.16 -18.64
CA GLY A 160 10.56 9.90 -19.42
C GLY A 160 10.86 8.64 -18.61
N MET A 161 10.74 8.69 -17.29
CA MET A 161 10.86 7.55 -16.38
C MET A 161 9.48 7.00 -15.99
N LYS A 162 9.47 5.84 -15.32
CA LYS A 162 8.28 5.11 -14.90
C LYS A 162 7.97 5.31 -13.43
N SER A 163 6.68 5.40 -13.10
CA SER A 163 6.18 5.46 -11.73
C SER A 163 5.40 4.22 -11.40
N VAL A 164 5.76 3.56 -10.30
CA VAL A 164 5.14 2.34 -9.79
C VAL A 164 4.56 2.59 -8.41
N LEU A 165 3.38 2.05 -8.15
CA LEU A 165 2.74 2.09 -6.84
C LEU A 165 2.55 0.68 -6.28
N VAL A 166 3.01 0.44 -5.06
CA VAL A 166 2.69 -0.78 -4.28
C VAL A 166 1.78 -0.35 -3.13
N THR A 167 0.51 -0.75 -3.17
CA THR A 167 -0.53 -0.23 -2.29
C THR A 167 -1.48 -1.32 -1.79
N ASN A 168 -2.13 -1.07 -0.67
CA ASN A 168 -3.22 -1.90 -0.18
C ASN A 168 -4.59 -1.58 -0.83
N GLY A 169 -4.66 -0.57 -1.70
CA GLY A 169 -5.86 -0.17 -2.43
C GLY A 169 -7.00 0.39 -1.56
N THR A 170 -6.78 0.61 -0.26
CA THR A 170 -7.83 1.13 0.64
C THR A 170 -7.82 2.67 0.63
N ALA A 171 -8.15 3.25 -0.52
CA ALA A 171 -8.26 4.69 -0.70
C ALA A 171 -9.56 5.03 -1.46
N GLU A 172 -10.08 6.22 -1.25
CA GLU A 172 -11.23 6.74 -1.97
C GLU A 172 -10.90 6.97 -3.45
N LEU A 173 -11.86 6.73 -4.35
CA LEU A 173 -11.65 6.90 -5.79
C LEU A 173 -11.16 8.30 -6.19
N PRO A 174 -11.61 9.41 -5.59
CA PRO A 174 -11.04 10.73 -5.91
C PRO A 174 -9.52 10.81 -5.68
N VAL A 175 -8.97 10.12 -4.67
CA VAL A 175 -7.53 10.07 -4.44
C VAL A 175 -6.81 9.28 -5.54
N LEU A 176 -7.42 8.18 -5.99
CA LEU A 176 -6.91 7.39 -7.11
C LEU A 176 -6.88 8.24 -8.40
N GLU A 177 -7.95 8.97 -8.70
CA GLU A 177 -8.04 9.81 -9.91
C GLU A 177 -6.96 10.90 -9.96
N GLU A 178 -6.54 11.44 -8.81
CA GLU A 178 -5.47 12.44 -8.76
C GLU A 178 -4.10 11.88 -9.14
N ILE A 179 -3.84 10.59 -8.89
CA ILE A 179 -2.53 9.97 -9.16
C ILE A 179 -2.49 9.17 -10.48
N LEU A 180 -3.62 8.61 -10.93
CA LEU A 180 -3.69 7.75 -12.12
C LEU A 180 -3.01 8.31 -13.37
N PRO A 181 -3.09 9.62 -13.68
CA PRO A 181 -2.42 10.17 -14.86
C PRO A 181 -0.90 10.00 -14.86
N TYR A 182 -0.30 9.71 -13.71
CA TYR A 182 1.15 9.69 -13.50
C TYR A 182 1.71 8.30 -13.17
N ILE A 183 0.84 7.30 -12.94
CA ILE A 183 1.25 5.94 -12.54
C ILE A 183 1.20 5.00 -13.74
N ASP A 184 2.32 4.34 -14.03
CA ASP A 184 2.45 3.38 -15.14
C ASP A 184 2.03 1.96 -14.73
N ALA A 185 2.31 1.57 -13.49
CA ALA A 185 1.96 0.24 -12.98
C ALA A 185 1.65 0.25 -11.47
N MET A 186 0.78 -0.66 -11.05
CA MET A 186 0.47 -0.90 -9.65
C MET A 186 0.60 -2.38 -9.29
N ASN A 187 1.21 -2.67 -8.14
CA ASN A 187 0.92 -3.91 -7.43
C ASN A 187 -0.05 -3.58 -6.30
N ILE A 188 -1.23 -4.20 -6.30
CA ILE A 188 -2.27 -3.94 -5.31
C ILE A 188 -2.46 -5.19 -4.45
N ASP A 189 -2.31 -5.02 -3.15
CA ASP A 189 -2.55 -6.09 -2.17
C ASP A 189 -4.06 -6.37 -2.04
N LEU A 190 -4.54 -7.42 -2.70
CA LEU A 190 -5.86 -7.99 -2.42
C LEU A 190 -5.70 -9.01 -1.28
N LYS A 191 -5.85 -8.55 -0.05
CA LYS A 191 -5.44 -9.28 1.17
C LYS A 191 -6.24 -10.54 1.45
N GLY A 192 -7.44 -10.66 0.89
CA GLY A 192 -8.38 -11.76 0.99
C GLY A 192 -9.68 -11.39 0.30
N PHE A 193 -10.70 -12.25 0.38
CA PHE A 193 -11.93 -12.03 -0.38
C PHE A 193 -13.20 -12.02 0.49
N THR A 194 -13.04 -11.88 1.82
CA THR A 194 -14.16 -11.72 2.75
C THR A 194 -14.17 -10.36 3.42
N ARG A 195 -15.38 -9.77 3.61
CA ARG A 195 -15.54 -8.50 4.34
C ARG A 195 -15.08 -8.62 5.79
N ASP A 196 -15.25 -9.80 6.41
CA ASP A 196 -14.87 -10.05 7.79
C ASP A 196 -13.36 -10.00 7.97
N TYR A 197 -12.61 -10.59 7.05
CA TYR A 197 -11.16 -10.50 7.08
C TYR A 197 -10.67 -9.06 6.87
N TYR A 198 -11.23 -8.33 5.90
CA TYR A 198 -10.88 -6.93 5.72
C TYR A 198 -11.20 -6.06 6.95
N ARG A 199 -12.33 -6.30 7.64
CA ARG A 199 -12.66 -5.60 8.90
C ARG A 199 -11.63 -5.88 9.99
N LYS A 200 -11.13 -7.11 10.13
CA LYS A 200 -10.03 -7.46 11.06
C LYS A 200 -8.76 -6.66 10.75
N LEU A 201 -8.46 -6.43 9.47
CA LEU A 201 -7.30 -5.66 9.04
C LEU A 201 -7.53 -4.13 9.14
N GLY A 202 -8.73 -3.71 9.47
CA GLY A 202 -9.13 -2.29 9.49
C GLY A 202 -9.33 -1.71 8.08
N GLY A 203 -9.69 -2.52 7.10
CA GLY A 203 -9.96 -2.14 5.72
C GLY A 203 -11.40 -2.38 5.30
N ASP A 204 -11.67 -2.14 4.02
CA ASP A 204 -12.95 -2.38 3.38
C ASP A 204 -12.75 -3.05 2.01
N LEU A 205 -13.31 -4.25 1.83
CA LEU A 205 -13.15 -5.05 0.61
C LEU A 205 -13.79 -4.37 -0.61
N ASP A 206 -14.94 -3.74 -0.42
CA ASP A 206 -15.67 -3.13 -1.56
C ASP A 206 -14.90 -1.92 -2.09
N THR A 207 -14.28 -1.12 -1.22
CA THR A 207 -13.36 -0.04 -1.60
C THR A 207 -12.19 -0.57 -2.42
N VAL A 208 -11.51 -1.63 -1.94
CA VAL A 208 -10.36 -2.20 -2.67
C VAL A 208 -10.78 -2.77 -4.03
N LYS A 209 -11.94 -3.42 -4.10
CA LYS A 209 -12.50 -3.92 -5.38
C LYS A 209 -12.81 -2.79 -6.36
N ALA A 210 -13.37 -1.69 -5.89
CA ALA A 210 -13.62 -0.51 -6.72
C ALA A 210 -12.31 0.11 -7.23
N PHE A 211 -11.32 0.22 -6.33
CA PHE A 211 -9.98 0.71 -6.64
C PHE A 211 -9.29 -0.13 -7.73
N ILE A 212 -9.26 -1.46 -7.57
CA ILE A 212 -8.67 -2.39 -8.56
C ILE A 212 -9.35 -2.25 -9.92
N LYS A 213 -10.70 -2.28 -9.96
CA LYS A 213 -11.45 -2.12 -11.21
C LYS A 213 -11.12 -0.83 -11.94
N ARG A 214 -10.97 0.26 -11.20
CA ARG A 214 -10.65 1.56 -11.81
C ARG A 214 -9.21 1.65 -12.26
N ALA A 215 -8.26 1.16 -11.46
CA ALA A 215 -6.83 1.14 -11.82
C ALA A 215 -6.58 0.29 -13.07
N ALA A 216 -7.18 -0.89 -13.17
CA ALA A 216 -7.02 -1.81 -14.30
C ALA A 216 -7.49 -1.24 -15.65
N GLN A 217 -8.33 -0.20 -15.64
CA GLN A 217 -8.76 0.48 -16.88
C GLN A 217 -7.71 1.45 -17.43
N VAL A 218 -6.70 1.82 -16.64
CA VAL A 218 -5.79 2.94 -16.96
C VAL A 218 -4.32 2.55 -16.99
N CYS A 219 -3.87 1.70 -16.06
CA CYS A 219 -2.47 1.32 -15.93
C CYS A 219 -2.31 -0.20 -15.82
N HIS A 220 -1.06 -0.67 -15.91
CA HIS A 220 -0.74 -2.07 -15.67
C HIS A 220 -1.01 -2.44 -14.20
N VAL A 221 -1.77 -3.49 -13.95
CA VAL A 221 -2.11 -3.96 -12.60
C VAL A 221 -1.69 -5.40 -12.41
N GLU A 222 -0.95 -5.65 -11.33
CA GLU A 222 -0.72 -6.99 -10.79
C GLU A 222 -1.24 -7.02 -9.34
N LEU A 223 -1.79 -8.15 -8.91
CA LEU A 223 -2.36 -8.30 -7.57
C LEU A 223 -1.50 -9.23 -6.72
N THR A 224 -1.43 -8.95 -5.43
CA THR A 224 -0.76 -9.82 -4.46
C THR A 224 -1.72 -10.26 -3.36
N THR A 225 -1.79 -11.57 -3.11
CA THR A 225 -2.51 -12.15 -1.97
C THR A 225 -1.54 -12.91 -1.10
N LEU A 226 -1.31 -12.41 0.12
CA LEU A 226 -0.57 -13.12 1.17
C LEU A 226 -1.51 -14.13 1.82
N ILE A 227 -1.19 -15.41 1.72
CA ILE A 227 -1.99 -16.49 2.32
C ILE A 227 -1.60 -16.66 3.78
N VAL A 228 -2.52 -16.34 4.68
CA VAL A 228 -2.34 -16.39 6.13
C VAL A 228 -3.11 -17.56 6.70
N PRO A 229 -2.45 -18.55 7.35
CA PRO A 229 -3.11 -19.75 7.87
C PRO A 229 -4.27 -19.44 8.82
N GLY A 230 -5.44 -20.03 8.55
CA GLY A 230 -6.67 -19.85 9.34
C GLY A 230 -7.40 -18.53 9.11
N GLU A 231 -7.01 -17.73 8.10
CA GLU A 231 -7.67 -16.44 7.78
C GLU A 231 -8.25 -16.43 6.35
N ASN A 232 -7.41 -16.59 5.33
CA ASN A 232 -7.77 -16.52 3.91
C ASN A 232 -7.16 -17.67 3.10
N ASP A 233 -7.00 -18.83 3.71
CA ASP A 233 -6.27 -19.98 3.17
C ASP A 233 -7.17 -21.09 2.61
N SER A 234 -8.48 -20.82 2.41
CA SER A 234 -9.40 -21.79 1.85
C SER A 234 -9.39 -21.82 0.31
N VAL A 235 -9.70 -22.98 -0.25
CA VAL A 235 -9.85 -23.16 -1.70
C VAL A 235 -11.04 -22.36 -2.22
N GLU A 236 -12.12 -22.35 -1.48
CA GLU A 236 -13.37 -21.68 -1.83
C GLU A 236 -13.20 -20.16 -1.91
N GLU A 237 -12.45 -19.58 -0.99
CA GLU A 237 -12.15 -18.14 -1.04
C GLU A 237 -11.25 -17.80 -2.23
N MET A 238 -10.25 -18.62 -2.54
CA MET A 238 -9.38 -18.44 -3.71
C MET A 238 -10.16 -18.56 -5.02
N GLU A 239 -11.11 -19.50 -5.13
CA GLU A 239 -11.98 -19.63 -6.30
C GLU A 239 -12.84 -18.37 -6.51
N GLN A 240 -13.46 -17.87 -5.43
CA GLN A 240 -14.26 -16.63 -5.49
C GLN A 240 -13.41 -15.42 -5.88
N GLN A 241 -12.22 -15.29 -5.29
CA GLN A 241 -11.29 -14.22 -5.58
C GLN A 241 -10.80 -14.26 -7.03
N ALA A 242 -10.33 -15.42 -7.50
CA ALA A 242 -9.81 -15.58 -8.85
C ALA A 242 -10.91 -15.41 -9.91
N GLY A 243 -12.11 -15.93 -9.66
CA GLY A 243 -13.28 -15.73 -10.49
C GLY A 243 -13.66 -14.25 -10.62
N TRP A 244 -13.59 -13.49 -9.51
CA TRP A 244 -13.84 -12.05 -9.55
C TRP A 244 -12.73 -11.29 -10.30
N ILE A 245 -11.46 -11.61 -10.09
CA ILE A 245 -10.35 -11.00 -10.83
C ILE A 245 -10.50 -11.26 -12.33
N SER A 246 -10.80 -12.50 -12.73
CA SER A 246 -11.04 -12.87 -14.13
C SER A 246 -12.21 -12.11 -14.77
N ALA A 247 -13.25 -11.78 -13.98
CA ALA A 247 -14.35 -10.96 -14.45
C ALA A 247 -14.00 -9.47 -14.62
N VAL A 248 -12.94 -9.01 -13.96
CA VAL A 248 -12.36 -7.67 -14.19
C VAL A 248 -11.51 -7.67 -15.45
N ASP A 249 -10.49 -8.54 -15.47
CA ASP A 249 -9.63 -8.80 -16.62
C ASP A 249 -8.87 -10.13 -16.38
N PRO A 250 -9.03 -11.16 -17.25
CA PRO A 250 -8.35 -12.45 -17.09
C PRO A 250 -6.81 -12.38 -17.30
N ASP A 251 -6.30 -11.27 -17.82
CA ASP A 251 -4.86 -11.04 -18.00
C ASP A 251 -4.19 -10.40 -16.78
N ILE A 252 -4.95 -9.99 -15.75
CA ILE A 252 -4.38 -9.53 -14.48
C ILE A 252 -3.53 -10.64 -13.86
N VAL A 253 -2.30 -10.30 -13.56
CA VAL A 253 -1.35 -11.20 -12.87
C VAL A 253 -1.71 -11.30 -11.39
N LEU A 254 -1.79 -12.52 -10.85
CA LEU A 254 -1.97 -12.77 -9.42
C LEU A 254 -0.73 -13.42 -8.82
N HIS A 255 -0.23 -12.82 -7.75
CA HIS A 255 0.84 -13.36 -6.91
C HIS A 255 0.25 -13.98 -5.65
N VAL A 256 0.30 -15.31 -5.52
CA VAL A 256 -0.09 -16.07 -4.32
C VAL A 256 1.16 -16.24 -3.46
N THR A 257 1.26 -15.49 -2.35
CA THR A 257 2.49 -15.41 -1.58
C THR A 257 2.38 -16.07 -0.21
N ARG A 258 3.49 -16.66 0.22
CA ARG A 258 3.61 -17.37 1.48
C ARG A 258 3.76 -16.42 2.65
N PHE A 259 2.96 -16.59 3.71
CA PHE A 259 3.09 -15.90 4.99
C PHE A 259 4.24 -16.48 5.83
N PHE A 260 4.93 -15.61 6.54
CA PHE A 260 5.85 -15.96 7.63
C PHE A 260 5.47 -15.20 8.91
N PRO A 261 5.60 -15.86 10.10
CA PRO A 261 5.32 -15.22 11.39
C PRO A 261 6.10 -13.92 11.56
N ARG A 262 5.37 -12.82 11.86
CA ARG A 262 5.97 -11.52 12.07
C ARG A 262 5.07 -10.58 12.86
N TYR A 263 5.65 -9.58 13.49
CA TYR A 263 5.01 -8.52 14.25
C TYR A 263 4.12 -9.08 15.36
N ARG A 264 2.80 -8.92 15.29
CA ARG A 264 1.83 -9.41 16.30
C ARG A 264 1.29 -10.80 15.99
N MET A 265 1.69 -11.40 14.88
CA MET A 265 1.26 -12.72 14.44
C MET A 265 2.44 -13.68 14.40
N THR A 266 2.97 -13.99 15.59
CA THR A 266 4.10 -14.90 15.80
C THR A 266 3.69 -16.25 16.37
N ASP A 267 2.40 -16.43 16.66
CA ASP A 267 1.78 -17.59 17.28
C ASP A 267 1.46 -18.73 16.31
N ARG A 268 1.58 -18.49 15.01
CA ARG A 268 1.28 -19.46 13.97
C ARG A 268 2.48 -19.74 13.08
N LYS A 269 2.48 -20.93 12.45
CA LYS A 269 3.55 -21.34 11.52
C LYS A 269 3.43 -20.58 10.18
N ALA A 270 4.52 -20.55 9.42
CA ALA A 270 4.48 -20.13 8.03
C ALA A 270 3.48 -21.00 7.24
N THR A 271 2.87 -20.43 6.22
CA THR A 271 1.93 -21.17 5.35
C THR A 271 2.63 -22.36 4.72
N ASP A 272 1.94 -23.50 4.64
CA ASP A 272 2.46 -24.68 3.96
C ASP A 272 2.71 -24.37 2.48
N VAL A 273 3.85 -24.80 1.97
CA VAL A 273 4.26 -24.60 0.57
C VAL A 273 3.33 -25.35 -0.38
N GLU A 274 2.91 -26.56 -0.02
CA GLU A 274 1.97 -27.35 -0.84
C GLU A 274 0.62 -26.63 -0.98
N LEU A 275 0.15 -26.00 0.10
CA LEU A 275 -1.06 -25.18 0.06
C LEU A 275 -0.92 -24.00 -0.90
N ILE A 276 0.23 -23.30 -0.90
CA ILE A 276 0.48 -22.19 -1.83
C ILE A 276 0.40 -22.67 -3.29
N TYR A 277 1.03 -23.81 -3.61
CA TYR A 277 0.93 -24.38 -4.97
C TYR A 277 -0.49 -24.81 -5.31
N ARG A 278 -1.20 -25.43 -4.38
CA ARG A 278 -2.61 -25.80 -4.57
C ARG A 278 -3.48 -24.58 -4.86
N LEU A 279 -3.34 -23.49 -4.09
CA LEU A 279 -4.13 -22.26 -4.31
C LEU A 279 -3.75 -21.54 -5.61
N ARG A 280 -2.47 -21.58 -6.00
CA ARG A 280 -2.04 -21.12 -7.34
C ARG A 280 -2.76 -21.91 -8.44
N ASP A 281 -2.82 -23.23 -8.34
CA ASP A 281 -3.45 -24.09 -9.35
C ASP A 281 -4.97 -23.87 -9.41
N VAL A 282 -5.60 -23.61 -8.27
CA VAL A 282 -7.01 -23.21 -8.18
C VAL A 282 -7.24 -21.88 -8.92
N ALA A 283 -6.44 -20.86 -8.63
CA ALA A 283 -6.54 -19.56 -9.30
C ALA A 283 -6.22 -19.65 -10.81
N GLY A 284 -5.31 -20.54 -11.20
CA GLY A 284 -4.95 -20.81 -12.60
C GLY A 284 -6.07 -21.40 -13.47
N LYS A 285 -7.19 -21.86 -12.87
CA LYS A 285 -8.40 -22.25 -13.63
C LYS A 285 -9.17 -21.02 -14.17
N TYR A 286 -8.94 -19.85 -13.59
CA TYR A 286 -9.66 -18.61 -13.88
C TYR A 286 -8.78 -17.56 -14.54
N LEU A 287 -7.47 -17.53 -14.21
CA LEU A 287 -6.51 -16.50 -14.61
C LEU A 287 -5.39 -17.10 -15.47
N LYS A 288 -4.93 -16.35 -16.45
CA LYS A 288 -3.83 -16.79 -17.35
C LYS A 288 -2.46 -16.75 -16.65
N HIS A 289 -2.27 -15.87 -15.68
CA HIS A 289 -0.98 -15.56 -15.06
C HIS A 289 -1.07 -15.62 -13.53
N VAL A 290 -0.63 -16.73 -12.95
CA VAL A 290 -0.59 -16.91 -11.49
C VAL A 290 0.80 -17.37 -11.07
N TYR A 291 1.42 -16.62 -10.17
CA TYR A 291 2.78 -16.89 -9.67
C TYR A 291 2.77 -17.12 -8.16
N THR A 292 3.69 -17.96 -7.68
CA THR A 292 3.94 -18.11 -6.26
C THR A 292 5.07 -17.17 -5.81
N GLY A 293 5.02 -16.73 -4.55
CA GLY A 293 6.07 -15.92 -3.94
C GLY A 293 6.43 -16.39 -2.54
N ASN A 294 7.68 -16.13 -2.13
CA ASN A 294 8.22 -16.51 -0.83
C ASN A 294 8.23 -18.04 -0.57
N CYS A 295 8.32 -18.86 -1.63
CA CYS A 295 8.45 -20.33 -1.56
C CYS A 295 9.87 -20.75 -1.87
#